data_3608b001081033cf0193f3fbaa39a1e2
#
_entry.id   3608b001081033cf0193f3fbaa39a1e2
#
_cell.length_a   1.000
_cell.length_b   1.000
_cell.length_c   1.000
_cell.angle_alpha   90.00
_cell.angle_beta   90.00
_cell.angle_gamma   90.00
#
_symmetry.space_group_name_H-M   'P 1'
#
loop_
_entity.id
_entity.type
_entity.pdbx_description
1 polymer ?
#
loop_
_entity_poly.entity_id
_entity_poly.type
_entity_poly.pdbx_seq_one_letter_code
_entity_poly.pdbx_strand_id
1 'polypeptide(L)'
;HEMPHTEERGEAFAICNCCGCSCFSLRIAEMFKTPDAIRSNFGAEVDASKCVACGQCVENCPVNALQLGKKLCSKTPVEVKPERTARDHTWSQKDWNKEYRENRKDVTEEGTSPCKTACPAHIAVQGYIRLASQGKYREALELIKKENPFPAVCGRICPHGCESECTRGDIDQPIAIDEIKKFIADKELDGSIRFIPEKRHDYSDKRIAVIGAGPGGLSCAYFLAVEGYSVTVFEKQEKLGGMMTLGIPSFRLEKNVVEAEIDVLRGLGVEFRTGVEVGKDVTLEQLRKEGYKAFYLAIGA
;
A
#
# COMPACT_ATOMS: atom_id res chain seq x y z
N HIS A 1 9.99 -11.99 20.38
CA HIS A 1 10.13 -13.46 20.42
C HIS A 1 11.17 -13.86 21.46
N GLU A 2 11.09 -15.11 21.90
CA GLU A 2 11.97 -15.67 22.90
C GLU A 2 13.27 -16.16 22.26
N MET A 3 14.39 -16.00 22.98
CA MET A 3 15.62 -16.65 22.62
C MET A 3 15.51 -18.16 22.93
N PRO A 4 16.25 -19.01 22.19
CA PRO A 4 16.29 -20.44 22.51
C PRO A 4 16.67 -20.66 23.97
N HIS A 5 15.91 -21.49 24.65
CA HIS A 5 16.16 -21.84 26.05
C HIS A 5 16.87 -23.19 26.13
N THR A 6 17.60 -23.38 27.20
CA THR A 6 18.22 -24.67 27.48
C THR A 6 17.15 -25.69 27.83
N GLU A 7 17.19 -26.86 27.25
CA GLU A 7 16.14 -27.89 27.25
C GLU A 7 15.70 -28.37 28.65
N GLU A 8 16.50 -28.12 29.68
CA GLU A 8 16.29 -28.72 30.99
C GLU A 8 15.15 -28.12 31.84
N ARG A 9 14.66 -26.92 31.56
CA ARG A 9 13.64 -26.26 32.41
C ARG A 9 12.45 -25.65 31.68
N GLY A 10 12.43 -25.55 30.34
CA GLY A 10 11.34 -24.96 29.58
C GLY A 10 11.14 -23.45 29.79
N GLU A 11 12.04 -22.78 30.46
CA GLU A 11 11.98 -21.35 30.73
C GLU A 11 12.72 -20.56 29.65
N ALA A 12 12.13 -19.46 29.20
CA ALA A 12 12.77 -18.58 28.23
C ALA A 12 14.00 -17.93 28.86
N PHE A 13 15.13 -18.05 28.16
CA PHE A 13 16.38 -17.45 28.59
C PHE A 13 16.38 -15.93 28.48
N ALA A 14 15.76 -15.41 27.43
CA ALA A 14 15.58 -13.97 27.19
C ALA A 14 14.44 -13.70 26.22
N ILE A 15 13.85 -12.52 26.33
CA ILE A 15 12.86 -12.01 25.35
C ILE A 15 13.59 -11.05 24.41
N CYS A 16 13.61 -11.37 23.13
CA CYS A 16 14.22 -10.54 22.11
C CYS A 16 13.21 -9.53 21.55
N ASN A 17 13.50 -8.26 21.69
CA ASN A 17 12.72 -7.15 21.13
C ASN A 17 13.31 -6.58 19.84
N CYS A 18 14.20 -7.32 19.17
CA CYS A 18 14.79 -6.90 17.91
C CYS A 18 13.77 -6.91 16.78
N CYS A 19 13.91 -6.00 15.84
CA CYS A 19 13.18 -6.09 14.58
C CYS A 19 13.74 -7.21 13.70
N GLY A 20 12.90 -7.82 12.87
CA GLY A 20 13.33 -8.86 11.92
C GLY A 20 14.44 -8.42 10.95
N CYS A 21 14.58 -7.10 10.74
CA CYS A 21 15.61 -6.55 9.86
C CYS A 21 17.04 -6.61 10.41
N SER A 22 17.21 -6.59 11.72
CA SER A 22 18.53 -6.58 12.37
C SER A 22 18.80 -7.82 13.20
N CYS A 23 17.77 -8.58 13.58
CA CYS A 23 17.93 -9.78 14.38
C CYS A 23 18.58 -10.91 13.58
N PHE A 24 19.73 -11.36 14.04
CA PHE A 24 20.47 -12.46 13.41
C PHE A 24 19.65 -13.76 13.38
N SER A 25 19.01 -14.13 14.48
CA SER A 25 18.19 -15.36 14.57
C SER A 25 16.98 -15.34 13.65
N LEU A 26 16.25 -14.21 13.60
CA LEU A 26 15.11 -14.06 12.71
C LEU A 26 15.53 -14.08 11.24
N ARG A 27 16.66 -13.45 10.92
CA ARG A 27 17.19 -13.44 9.55
C ARG A 27 17.67 -14.83 9.10
N ILE A 28 18.27 -15.60 10.00
CA ILE A 28 18.65 -16.99 9.72
C ILE A 28 17.41 -17.84 9.48
N ALA A 29 16.41 -17.76 10.37
CA ALA A 29 15.18 -18.53 10.24
C ALA A 29 14.46 -18.25 8.90
N GLU A 30 14.43 -16.99 8.49
CA GLU A 30 13.85 -16.58 7.20
C GLU A 30 14.70 -17.09 6.03
N MET A 31 16.00 -16.91 6.09
CA MET A 31 16.94 -17.32 5.04
C MET A 31 16.90 -18.84 4.78
N PHE A 32 16.82 -19.64 5.83
CA PHE A 32 16.76 -21.10 5.73
C PHE A 32 15.32 -21.66 5.71
N LYS A 33 14.32 -20.79 5.74
CA LYS A 33 12.90 -21.17 5.83
C LYS A 33 12.62 -22.16 6.96
N THR A 34 13.28 -21.96 8.10
CA THR A 34 13.16 -22.76 9.29
C THR A 34 12.51 -22.00 10.44
N PRO A 35 11.22 -21.59 10.35
CA PRO A 35 10.55 -20.85 11.40
C PRO A 35 10.47 -21.64 12.71
N ASP A 36 10.54 -22.97 12.64
CA ASP A 36 10.57 -23.84 13.83
C ASP A 36 11.91 -23.74 14.63
N ALA A 37 12.92 -23.12 14.08
CA ALA A 37 14.18 -22.85 14.79
C ALA A 37 13.99 -21.76 15.87
N ILE A 38 12.93 -20.97 15.77
CA ILE A 38 12.57 -19.95 16.74
C ILE A 38 11.30 -20.42 17.44
N ARG A 39 11.45 -20.85 18.70
CA ARG A 39 10.32 -21.30 19.51
C ARG A 39 9.87 -20.19 20.43
N SER A 40 8.59 -20.14 20.69
CA SER A 40 7.98 -19.27 21.68
C SER A 40 6.87 -20.02 22.42
N ASN A 41 6.82 -19.86 23.73
CA ASN A 41 5.70 -20.33 24.55
C ASN A 41 4.51 -19.37 24.51
N PHE A 42 4.66 -18.22 23.86
CA PHE A 42 3.61 -17.21 23.70
C PHE A 42 3.00 -17.28 22.32
N GLY A 43 1.68 -17.27 22.27
CA GLY A 43 0.92 -17.08 21.04
C GLY A 43 0.70 -15.60 20.78
N ALA A 44 0.70 -15.21 19.51
CA ALA A 44 0.26 -13.87 19.15
C ALA A 44 -1.27 -13.81 19.22
N GLU A 45 -1.80 -12.94 20.04
CA GLU A 45 -3.24 -12.68 20.15
C GLU A 45 -3.55 -11.31 19.58
N VAL A 46 -4.59 -11.24 18.77
CA VAL A 46 -5.03 -10.00 18.14
C VAL A 46 -6.25 -9.48 18.91
N ASP A 47 -6.14 -8.28 19.44
CA ASP A 47 -7.29 -7.57 19.98
C ASP A 47 -8.25 -7.18 18.85
N ALA A 48 -9.32 -7.96 18.72
CA ALA A 48 -10.30 -7.79 17.64
C ALA A 48 -11.02 -6.43 17.67
N SER A 49 -11.04 -5.75 18.84
CA SER A 49 -11.65 -4.42 18.97
C SER A 49 -10.78 -3.32 18.37
N LYS A 50 -9.48 -3.53 18.30
CA LYS A 50 -8.48 -2.59 17.76
C LYS A 50 -8.00 -2.97 16.38
N CYS A 51 -8.17 -4.23 15.98
CA CYS A 51 -7.71 -4.74 14.70
C CYS A 51 -8.60 -4.23 13.57
N VAL A 52 -7.99 -3.55 12.60
CA VAL A 52 -8.65 -3.07 11.37
C VAL A 52 -8.39 -3.98 10.17
N ALA A 53 -7.80 -5.16 10.38
CA ALA A 53 -7.49 -6.15 9.35
C ALA A 53 -6.67 -5.58 8.16
N CYS A 54 -5.78 -4.61 8.40
CA CYS A 54 -4.97 -4.00 7.34
C CYS A 54 -3.86 -4.91 6.80
N GLY A 55 -3.53 -6.01 7.48
CA GLY A 55 -2.50 -6.96 7.07
C GLY A 55 -1.07 -6.57 7.40
N GLN A 56 -0.80 -5.35 7.86
CA GLN A 56 0.57 -4.89 8.12
C GLN A 56 1.35 -5.77 9.10
N CYS A 57 0.68 -6.29 10.13
CA CYS A 57 1.32 -7.19 11.09
C CYS A 57 1.71 -8.54 10.45
N VAL A 58 0.95 -9.01 9.47
CA VAL A 58 1.26 -10.23 8.71
C VAL A 58 2.43 -10.00 7.77
N GLU A 59 2.41 -8.91 7.02
CA GLU A 59 3.45 -8.53 6.07
C GLU A 59 4.81 -8.28 6.74
N ASN A 60 4.79 -7.74 7.95
CA ASN A 60 6.01 -7.43 8.69
C ASN A 60 6.45 -8.53 9.67
N CYS A 61 5.73 -9.65 9.75
CA CYS A 61 6.10 -10.74 10.63
C CYS A 61 7.18 -11.63 9.99
N PRO A 62 8.42 -11.59 10.47
CA PRO A 62 9.52 -12.32 9.83
C PRO A 62 9.44 -13.84 10.02
N VAL A 63 8.56 -14.32 10.89
CA VAL A 63 8.38 -15.74 11.23
C VAL A 63 6.98 -16.25 10.90
N ASN A 64 6.15 -15.48 10.17
CA ASN A 64 4.79 -15.82 9.81
C ASN A 64 3.93 -16.27 11.02
N ALA A 65 4.13 -15.66 12.19
CA ALA A 65 3.39 -15.98 13.41
C ALA A 65 1.93 -15.52 13.34
N LEU A 66 1.63 -14.59 12.45
CA LEU A 66 0.29 -14.07 12.21
C LEU A 66 -0.10 -14.34 10.77
N GLN A 67 -1.32 -14.79 10.57
CA GLN A 67 -1.90 -15.00 9.25
C GLN A 67 -3.28 -14.37 9.20
N LEU A 68 -3.62 -13.75 8.08
CA LEU A 68 -5.00 -13.35 7.82
C LEU A 68 -5.78 -14.60 7.42
N GLY A 69 -6.58 -15.12 8.34
CA GLY A 69 -7.43 -16.26 8.09
C GLY A 69 -8.58 -15.90 7.13
N LYS A 70 -8.94 -16.81 6.26
CA LYS A 70 -10.24 -16.77 5.57
C LYS A 70 -11.31 -17.06 6.61
N LYS A 71 -11.99 -16.03 7.11
CA LYS A 71 -13.17 -16.21 7.94
C LYS A 71 -14.36 -16.37 7.01
N LEU A 72 -14.64 -17.60 6.63
CA LEU A 72 -15.90 -17.91 5.95
C LEU A 72 -17.03 -17.59 6.93
N CYS A 73 -17.97 -16.74 6.51
CA CYS A 73 -19.22 -16.50 7.23
C CYS A 73 -20.17 -17.68 7.03
N SER A 74 -19.72 -18.89 7.31
CA SER A 74 -20.56 -20.09 7.31
C SER A 74 -21.10 -20.32 8.71
N LYS A 75 -22.36 -20.77 8.81
CA LYS A 75 -22.99 -21.15 10.10
C LYS A 75 -22.33 -22.37 10.74
N THR A 76 -21.56 -23.12 9.98
CA THR A 76 -20.75 -24.25 10.44
C THR A 76 -19.29 -23.86 10.40
N PRO A 77 -18.52 -24.05 11.49
CA PRO A 77 -17.09 -23.85 11.47
C PRO A 77 -16.46 -24.79 10.43
N VAL A 78 -15.80 -24.23 9.43
CA VAL A 78 -14.98 -25.02 8.51
C VAL A 78 -13.63 -25.19 9.19
N GLU A 79 -13.30 -26.40 9.64
CA GLU A 79 -11.94 -26.74 10.03
C GLU A 79 -11.06 -26.73 8.78
N VAL A 80 -10.41 -25.61 8.55
CA VAL A 80 -9.29 -25.58 7.59
C VAL A 80 -8.12 -26.26 8.27
N LYS A 81 -7.91 -27.54 8.00
CA LYS A 81 -6.65 -28.20 8.33
C LYS A 81 -5.59 -27.55 7.45
N PRO A 82 -4.61 -26.82 8.02
CA PRO A 82 -3.48 -26.37 7.23
C PRO A 82 -2.83 -27.63 6.65
N GLU A 83 -2.79 -27.77 5.34
CA GLU A 83 -1.90 -28.75 4.71
C GLU A 83 -0.48 -28.35 5.10
N ARG A 84 0.02 -28.98 6.14
CA ARG A 84 1.44 -28.95 6.45
C ARG A 84 2.11 -29.82 5.40
N THR A 85 2.42 -29.24 4.25
CA THR A 85 3.43 -29.80 3.37
C THR A 85 4.69 -30.01 4.20
N ALA A 86 5.19 -31.22 4.23
CA ALA A 86 6.47 -31.51 4.88
C ALA A 86 7.49 -30.51 4.34
N ARG A 87 7.99 -29.64 5.21
CA ARG A 87 8.95 -28.63 4.81
C ARG A 87 10.25 -29.32 4.43
N ASP A 88 10.67 -29.10 3.21
CA ASP A 88 12.02 -29.48 2.81
C ASP A 88 13.00 -28.59 3.56
N HIS A 89 13.71 -29.15 4.50
CA HIS A 89 14.74 -28.45 5.28
C HIS A 89 16.09 -28.37 4.54
N THR A 90 16.17 -28.89 3.32
CA THR A 90 17.36 -28.75 2.50
C THR A 90 17.48 -27.34 1.96
N TRP A 91 18.50 -26.62 2.43
CA TRP A 91 18.85 -25.32 1.90
C TRP A 91 19.47 -25.43 0.51
N SER A 92 19.02 -24.60 -0.42
CA SER A 92 19.64 -24.45 -1.72
C SER A 92 19.78 -22.97 -2.09
N GLN A 93 20.70 -22.66 -3.01
CA GLN A 93 20.92 -21.27 -3.44
C GLN A 93 19.66 -20.62 -4.04
N LYS A 94 18.76 -21.40 -4.61
CA LYS A 94 17.47 -20.92 -5.14
C LYS A 94 16.49 -20.47 -4.05
N ASP A 95 16.70 -20.94 -2.80
CA ASP A 95 15.87 -20.58 -1.65
C ASP A 95 16.37 -19.31 -0.95
N TRP A 96 17.51 -18.77 -1.41
CA TRP A 96 18.08 -17.54 -0.90
C TRP A 96 17.32 -16.34 -1.48
N ASN A 97 16.64 -15.60 -0.63
CA ASN A 97 16.04 -14.33 -1.02
C ASN A 97 17.12 -13.24 -1.06
N LYS A 98 17.64 -12.94 -2.25
CA LYS A 98 18.66 -11.89 -2.46
C LYS A 98 18.12 -10.49 -2.13
N GLU A 99 16.82 -10.31 -2.24
CA GLU A 99 16.13 -9.04 -2.08
C GLU A 99 15.47 -8.87 -0.71
N TYR A 100 15.79 -9.76 0.23
CA TYR A 100 15.22 -9.75 1.58
C TYR A 100 15.25 -8.37 2.28
N ARG A 101 16.27 -7.57 2.01
CA ARG A 101 16.39 -6.22 2.56
C ARG A 101 15.68 -5.15 1.74
N GLU A 102 15.51 -5.37 0.45
CA GLU A 102 15.02 -4.38 -0.50
C GLU A 102 13.51 -4.52 -0.70
N ASN A 103 12.99 -5.72 -0.60
CA ASN A 103 11.61 -6.04 -0.96
C ASN A 103 10.78 -6.58 0.21
N ARG A 104 10.69 -5.80 1.29
CA ARG A 104 9.84 -6.13 2.45
C ARG A 104 8.35 -6.02 2.17
N LYS A 105 7.99 -5.46 1.03
CA LYS A 105 6.60 -5.25 0.61
C LYS A 105 6.09 -6.36 -0.31
N ASP A 106 6.94 -7.32 -0.69
CA ASP A 106 6.49 -8.45 -1.47
C ASP A 106 5.51 -9.26 -0.63
N VAL A 107 4.28 -9.03 -0.96
CA VAL A 107 3.16 -9.79 -0.42
C VAL A 107 3.23 -11.16 -1.08
N THR A 108 3.68 -12.17 -0.33
CA THR A 108 3.52 -13.55 -0.77
C THR A 108 2.02 -13.83 -0.88
N GLU A 109 1.60 -14.65 -1.84
CA GLU A 109 0.19 -15.06 -1.97
C GLU A 109 -0.36 -15.71 -0.69
N GLU A 110 0.54 -16.23 0.15
CA GLU A 110 0.23 -16.82 1.45
C GLU A 110 0.17 -15.73 2.53
N GLY A 111 -0.97 -15.63 3.19
CA GLY A 111 -1.17 -14.79 4.39
C GLY A 111 -1.81 -13.43 4.16
N THR A 112 -2.16 -13.05 2.93
CA THR A 112 -2.96 -11.86 2.64
C THR A 112 -4.34 -12.21 2.12
N SER A 113 -5.29 -11.27 2.25
CA SER A 113 -6.64 -11.48 1.72
C SER A 113 -6.63 -11.49 0.19
N PRO A 114 -7.42 -12.36 -0.47
CA PRO A 114 -7.50 -12.40 -1.93
C PRO A 114 -7.83 -11.05 -2.56
N CYS A 115 -8.70 -10.26 -1.94
CA CYS A 115 -9.05 -8.93 -2.40
C CYS A 115 -7.89 -7.94 -2.36
N LYS A 116 -6.97 -8.04 -1.39
CA LYS A 116 -5.75 -7.24 -1.35
C LYS A 116 -4.77 -7.69 -2.42
N THR A 117 -4.58 -9.00 -2.57
CA THR A 117 -3.69 -9.59 -3.59
C THR A 117 -4.13 -9.24 -5.01
N ALA A 118 -5.44 -9.29 -5.28
CA ALA A 118 -6.01 -8.95 -6.57
C ALA A 118 -6.02 -7.43 -6.88
N CYS A 119 -5.79 -6.59 -5.88
CA CYS A 119 -5.69 -5.15 -6.08
C CYS A 119 -4.29 -4.79 -6.59
N PRO A 120 -4.14 -4.17 -7.80
CA PRO A 120 -2.82 -3.78 -8.30
C PRO A 120 -2.05 -2.81 -7.40
N ALA A 121 -2.77 -2.03 -6.59
CA ALA A 121 -2.20 -1.11 -5.62
C ALA A 121 -2.05 -1.73 -4.21
N HIS A 122 -2.42 -3.00 -4.03
CA HIS A 122 -2.38 -3.73 -2.76
C HIS A 122 -3.00 -2.98 -1.57
N ILE A 123 -4.10 -2.26 -1.83
CA ILE A 123 -4.80 -1.49 -0.79
C ILE A 123 -5.29 -2.44 0.31
N ALA A 124 -5.23 -1.98 1.56
CA ALA A 124 -5.73 -2.72 2.72
C ALA A 124 -7.27 -2.77 2.75
N VAL A 125 -7.87 -3.55 1.83
CA VAL A 125 -9.33 -3.60 1.57
C VAL A 125 -10.12 -3.90 2.84
N GLN A 126 -9.76 -4.95 3.56
CA GLN A 126 -10.45 -5.32 4.80
C GLN A 126 -10.34 -4.23 5.86
N GLY A 127 -9.19 -3.54 5.90
CA GLY A 127 -8.93 -2.46 6.85
C GLY A 127 -9.86 -1.27 6.67
N TYR A 128 -9.93 -0.72 5.45
CA TYR A 128 -10.79 0.46 5.24
C TYR A 128 -12.28 0.12 5.32
N ILE A 129 -12.71 -1.09 4.91
CA ILE A 129 -14.09 -1.54 5.09
C ILE A 129 -14.44 -1.65 6.57
N ARG A 130 -13.53 -2.18 7.38
CA ARG A 130 -13.71 -2.27 8.84
C ARG A 130 -13.83 -0.90 9.47
N LEU A 131 -12.98 0.04 9.09
CA LEU A 131 -13.04 1.42 9.58
C LEU A 131 -14.34 2.11 9.14
N ALA A 132 -14.74 1.93 7.88
CA ALA A 132 -16.01 2.46 7.37
C ALA A 132 -17.22 1.92 8.13
N SER A 133 -17.24 0.61 8.46
CA SER A 133 -18.31 0.01 9.25
C SER A 133 -18.42 0.56 10.68
N GLN A 134 -17.37 1.21 11.15
CA GLN A 134 -17.33 1.89 12.45
C GLN A 134 -17.61 3.41 12.34
N GLY A 135 -17.91 3.91 11.14
CA GLY A 135 -18.09 5.34 10.89
C GLY A 135 -16.79 6.15 10.86
N LYS A 136 -15.62 5.50 10.90
CA LYS A 136 -14.29 6.12 10.90
C LYS A 136 -13.80 6.39 9.47
N TYR A 137 -14.53 7.27 8.77
CA TYR A 137 -14.28 7.49 7.34
C TYR A 137 -12.96 8.21 7.06
N ARG A 138 -12.51 9.10 7.96
CA ARG A 138 -11.23 9.80 7.81
C ARG A 138 -10.07 8.83 7.92
N GLU A 139 -10.09 7.94 8.91
CA GLU A 139 -9.06 6.92 9.10
C GLU A 139 -9.09 5.87 7.96
N ALA A 140 -10.28 5.57 7.44
CA ALA A 140 -10.44 4.71 6.28
C ALA A 140 -9.81 5.34 5.02
N LEU A 141 -10.04 6.63 4.80
CA LEU A 141 -9.43 7.39 3.69
C LEU A 141 -7.90 7.45 3.84
N GLU A 142 -7.39 7.71 5.04
CA GLU A 142 -5.96 7.68 5.35
C GLU A 142 -5.35 6.33 4.97
N LEU A 143 -6.00 5.23 5.36
CA LEU A 143 -5.53 3.89 5.05
C LEU A 143 -5.50 3.60 3.54
N ILE A 144 -6.51 4.06 2.80
CA ILE A 144 -6.54 3.94 1.35
C ILE A 144 -5.40 4.75 0.71
N LYS A 145 -5.21 5.99 1.14
CA LYS A 145 -4.22 6.91 0.56
C LYS A 145 -2.75 6.54 0.85
N LYS A 146 -2.51 5.55 1.71
CA LYS A 146 -1.17 4.96 1.87
C LYS A 146 -0.67 4.28 0.59
N GLU A 147 -1.58 3.67 -0.18
CA GLU A 147 -1.25 2.92 -1.39
C GLU A 147 -1.91 3.49 -2.66
N ASN A 148 -3.00 4.24 -2.53
CA ASN A 148 -3.73 4.82 -3.64
C ASN A 148 -3.99 6.32 -3.41
N PRO A 149 -3.28 7.21 -4.12
CA PRO A 149 -3.44 8.66 -3.96
C PRO A 149 -4.74 9.22 -4.57
N PHE A 150 -5.42 8.45 -5.45
CA PHE A 150 -6.61 8.87 -6.19
C PHE A 150 -7.82 7.95 -5.96
N PRO A 151 -8.30 7.80 -4.72
CA PRO A 151 -9.38 6.86 -4.41
C PRO A 151 -10.72 7.22 -5.07
N ALA A 152 -11.03 8.50 -5.26
CA ALA A 152 -12.28 8.94 -5.88
C ALA A 152 -12.28 8.67 -7.39
N VAL A 153 -11.16 8.89 -8.07
CA VAL A 153 -10.97 8.52 -9.48
C VAL A 153 -11.07 7.00 -9.62
N CYS A 154 -10.30 6.24 -8.81
CA CYS A 154 -10.32 4.79 -8.87
C CYS A 154 -11.71 4.21 -8.56
N GLY A 155 -12.48 4.82 -7.64
CA GLY A 155 -13.86 4.41 -7.35
C GLY A 155 -14.86 4.60 -8.50
N ARG A 156 -14.44 5.24 -9.61
CA ARG A 156 -15.28 5.48 -10.80
C ARG A 156 -14.85 4.68 -12.01
N ILE A 157 -13.58 4.26 -12.07
CA ILE A 157 -13.01 3.64 -13.28
C ILE A 157 -12.31 2.31 -13.03
N CYS A 158 -12.25 1.84 -11.79
CA CYS A 158 -11.60 0.58 -11.44
C CYS A 158 -12.32 -0.62 -12.09
N PRO A 159 -11.59 -1.64 -12.58
CA PRO A 159 -12.19 -2.86 -13.11
C PRO A 159 -12.65 -3.86 -12.04
N HIS A 160 -12.54 -3.54 -10.74
CA HIS A 160 -13.05 -4.29 -9.58
C HIS A 160 -12.47 -5.71 -9.41
N GLY A 161 -11.23 -5.96 -9.83
CA GLY A 161 -10.59 -7.28 -9.70
C GLY A 161 -10.63 -7.86 -8.27
N CYS A 162 -10.60 -7.00 -7.26
CA CYS A 162 -10.72 -7.41 -5.86
C CYS A 162 -12.09 -8.01 -5.50
N GLU A 163 -13.16 -7.61 -6.18
CA GLU A 163 -14.50 -8.16 -5.99
C GLU A 163 -14.62 -9.54 -6.63
N SER A 164 -13.99 -9.74 -7.79
CA SER A 164 -13.95 -11.05 -8.46
C SER A 164 -13.26 -12.12 -7.60
N GLU A 165 -12.26 -11.72 -6.80
CA GLU A 165 -11.54 -12.61 -5.90
C GLU A 165 -12.10 -12.62 -4.47
N CYS A 166 -13.26 -12.02 -4.26
CA CYS A 166 -13.87 -11.95 -2.94
C CYS A 166 -14.45 -13.31 -2.54
N THR A 167 -13.88 -13.93 -1.50
CA THR A 167 -14.33 -15.24 -1.00
C THR A 167 -15.76 -15.27 -0.50
N ARG A 168 -16.37 -14.11 -0.24
CA ARG A 168 -17.80 -14.05 0.07
C ARG A 168 -18.66 -14.42 -1.13
N GLY A 169 -18.17 -14.16 -2.36
CA GLY A 169 -18.81 -14.57 -3.60
C GLY A 169 -19.05 -16.07 -3.72
N ASP A 170 -18.26 -16.89 -3.00
CA ASP A 170 -18.45 -18.35 -2.94
C ASP A 170 -19.67 -18.75 -2.09
N ILE A 171 -20.25 -17.81 -1.32
CA ILE A 171 -21.35 -18.07 -0.37
C ILE A 171 -22.64 -17.41 -0.84
N ASP A 172 -22.57 -16.12 -1.17
CA ASP A 172 -23.71 -15.32 -1.61
C ASP A 172 -23.30 -14.32 -2.72
N GLN A 173 -22.79 -13.16 -2.38
CA GLN A 173 -22.33 -12.14 -3.31
C GLN A 173 -21.04 -11.50 -2.82
N PRO A 174 -20.12 -11.10 -3.72
CA PRO A 174 -18.96 -10.30 -3.36
C PRO A 174 -19.34 -9.04 -2.58
N ILE A 175 -18.46 -8.62 -1.68
CA ILE A 175 -18.62 -7.31 -1.05
C ILE A 175 -18.40 -6.24 -2.13
N ALA A 176 -19.25 -5.22 -2.16
CA ALA A 176 -19.11 -4.06 -3.05
C ALA A 176 -17.93 -3.18 -2.62
N ILE A 177 -16.73 -3.70 -2.82
CA ILE A 177 -15.46 -3.15 -2.32
C ILE A 177 -15.19 -1.78 -2.91
N ASP A 178 -15.43 -1.65 -4.22
CA ASP A 178 -15.16 -0.42 -4.95
C ASP A 178 -16.17 0.68 -4.61
N GLU A 179 -17.45 0.34 -4.48
CA GLU A 179 -18.47 1.31 -4.08
C GLU A 179 -18.25 1.82 -2.64
N ILE A 180 -17.78 0.97 -1.73
CA ILE A 180 -17.41 1.40 -0.38
C ILE A 180 -16.21 2.35 -0.44
N LYS A 181 -15.19 2.05 -1.25
CA LYS A 181 -14.03 2.93 -1.46
C LYS A 181 -14.46 4.28 -2.04
N LYS A 182 -15.31 4.26 -3.08
CA LYS A 182 -15.89 5.45 -3.67
C LYS A 182 -16.66 6.29 -2.65
N PHE A 183 -17.53 5.66 -1.86
CA PHE A 183 -18.27 6.34 -0.80
C PHE A 183 -17.36 7.05 0.20
N ILE A 184 -16.27 6.37 0.64
CA ILE A 184 -15.29 6.97 1.55
C ILE A 184 -14.60 8.18 0.89
N ALA A 185 -14.20 8.04 -0.37
CA ALA A 185 -13.55 9.10 -1.12
C ALA A 185 -14.50 10.29 -1.40
N ASP A 186 -15.76 10.01 -1.69
CA ASP A 186 -16.77 11.05 -1.93
C ASP A 186 -17.04 11.89 -0.67
N LYS A 187 -16.80 11.35 0.54
CA LYS A 187 -16.81 12.15 1.79
C LYS A 187 -15.72 13.23 1.83
N GLU A 188 -14.62 13.05 1.12
CA GLU A 188 -13.61 14.10 0.95
C GLU A 188 -14.06 15.16 -0.07
N LEU A 189 -14.76 14.73 -1.12
CA LEU A 189 -15.28 15.63 -2.16
C LEU A 189 -16.41 16.53 -1.64
N ASP A 190 -17.27 16.00 -0.77
CA ASP A 190 -18.38 16.78 -0.16
C ASP A 190 -17.91 17.66 1.02
N GLY A 191 -16.64 17.59 1.39
CA GLY A 191 -16.04 18.37 2.46
C GLY A 191 -16.32 17.85 3.87
N SER A 192 -17.00 16.68 4.02
CA SER A 192 -17.30 16.07 5.32
C SER A 192 -16.03 15.63 6.05
N ILE A 193 -15.00 15.24 5.30
CA ILE A 193 -13.68 14.89 5.82
C ILE A 193 -12.60 15.51 4.91
N ARG A 194 -11.41 15.71 5.46
CA ARG A 194 -10.24 16.09 4.67
C ARG A 194 -9.03 15.36 5.21
N PHE A 195 -8.24 14.77 4.32
CA PHE A 195 -6.99 14.12 4.68
C PHE A 195 -5.87 14.50 3.71
N ILE A 196 -4.93 15.25 4.22
CA ILE A 196 -3.65 15.55 3.56
C ILE A 196 -2.58 14.87 4.42
N PRO A 197 -1.78 13.94 3.86
CA PRO A 197 -0.73 13.27 4.62
C PRO A 197 0.31 14.25 5.17
N GLU A 198 0.84 13.95 6.33
CA GLU A 198 2.02 14.64 6.84
C GLU A 198 3.27 14.15 6.11
N LYS A 199 4.21 15.09 5.89
CA LYS A 199 5.50 14.75 5.29
C LYS A 199 6.31 13.90 6.27
N ARG A 200 6.90 12.81 5.78
CA ARG A 200 7.67 11.88 6.59
C ARG A 200 9.06 12.41 6.97
N HIS A 201 9.63 13.19 6.05
CA HIS A 201 10.98 13.74 6.17
C HIS A 201 10.98 15.20 5.68
N ASP A 202 12.05 15.92 5.96
CA ASP A 202 12.32 17.21 5.34
C ASP A 202 13.47 17.07 4.34
N TYR A 203 13.11 16.91 3.07
CA TYR A 203 14.00 16.90 1.92
C TYR A 203 13.69 18.08 0.98
N SER A 204 13.24 19.20 1.53
CA SER A 204 12.85 20.40 0.78
C SER A 204 14.00 21.00 -0.04
N ASP A 205 15.26 20.73 0.34
CA ASP A 205 16.48 21.08 -0.39
C ASP A 205 16.66 20.25 -1.68
N LYS A 206 15.96 19.12 -1.81
CA LYS A 206 16.06 18.21 -2.96
C LYS A 206 14.87 18.40 -3.89
N ARG A 207 15.09 19.18 -4.95
CA ARG A 207 14.07 19.45 -5.95
C ARG A 207 13.99 18.32 -6.99
N ILE A 208 12.78 17.85 -7.24
CA ILE A 208 12.50 16.79 -8.22
C ILE A 208 11.52 17.34 -9.26
N ALA A 209 11.83 17.10 -10.54
CA ALA A 209 10.96 17.44 -11.64
C ALA A 209 10.20 16.19 -12.12
N VAL A 210 8.88 16.26 -12.16
CA VAL A 210 8.01 15.27 -12.76
C VAL A 210 7.50 15.82 -14.08
N ILE A 211 7.70 15.09 -15.17
CA ILE A 211 7.38 15.54 -16.53
C ILE A 211 6.16 14.79 -17.04
N GLY A 212 5.04 15.48 -17.06
CA GLY A 212 3.71 14.97 -17.37
C GLY A 212 2.83 14.85 -16.12
N ALA A 213 1.64 15.45 -16.18
CA ALA A 213 0.62 15.46 -15.12
C ALA A 213 -0.50 14.43 -15.38
N GLY A 214 -0.19 13.33 -16.03
CA GLY A 214 -1.07 12.16 -16.12
C GLY A 214 -1.10 11.37 -14.80
N PRO A 215 -1.89 10.27 -14.68
CA PRO A 215 -2.04 9.52 -13.45
C PRO A 215 -0.70 9.00 -12.90
N GLY A 216 0.22 8.57 -13.75
CA GLY A 216 1.55 8.11 -13.34
C GLY A 216 2.40 9.21 -12.74
N GLY A 217 2.46 10.40 -13.39
CA GLY A 217 3.21 11.56 -12.90
C GLY A 217 2.63 12.11 -11.61
N LEU A 218 1.32 12.24 -11.52
CA LEU A 218 0.63 12.71 -10.32
C LEU A 218 0.81 11.75 -9.13
N SER A 219 0.76 10.43 -9.37
CA SER A 219 1.02 9.43 -8.33
C SER A 219 2.46 9.52 -7.81
N CYS A 220 3.43 9.62 -8.72
CA CYS A 220 4.83 9.81 -8.35
C CYS A 220 5.02 11.10 -7.53
N ALA A 221 4.43 12.22 -7.99
CA ALA A 221 4.49 13.50 -7.29
C ALA A 221 3.89 13.41 -5.87
N TYR A 222 2.77 12.71 -5.71
CA TYR A 222 2.16 12.49 -4.41
C TYR A 222 3.11 11.77 -3.44
N PHE A 223 3.64 10.62 -3.81
CA PHE A 223 4.51 9.84 -2.94
C PHE A 223 5.82 10.56 -2.62
N LEU A 224 6.41 11.24 -3.60
CA LEU A 224 7.60 12.05 -3.36
C LEU A 224 7.33 13.22 -2.41
N ALA A 225 6.18 13.89 -2.53
CA ALA A 225 5.80 14.98 -1.63
C ALA A 225 5.53 14.48 -0.21
N VAL A 226 4.92 13.29 -0.06
CA VAL A 226 4.73 12.62 1.25
C VAL A 226 6.07 12.24 1.87
N GLU A 227 7.05 11.81 1.07
CA GLU A 227 8.42 11.57 1.57
C GLU A 227 9.15 12.87 1.96
N GLY A 228 8.65 14.06 1.56
CA GLY A 228 9.18 15.35 1.95
C GLY A 228 10.02 16.08 0.90
N TYR A 229 10.10 15.54 -0.32
CA TYR A 229 10.80 16.20 -1.42
C TYR A 229 10.05 17.45 -1.93
N SER A 230 10.81 18.40 -2.48
CA SER A 230 10.26 19.54 -3.22
C SER A 230 9.97 19.11 -4.66
N VAL A 231 8.70 18.96 -5.01
CA VAL A 231 8.27 18.42 -6.30
C VAL A 231 7.63 19.48 -7.15
N THR A 232 8.09 19.61 -8.41
CA THR A 232 7.44 20.41 -9.44
C THR A 232 7.03 19.50 -10.60
N VAL A 233 5.75 19.55 -10.97
CA VAL A 233 5.18 18.84 -12.11
C VAL A 233 5.10 19.78 -13.30
N PHE A 234 5.70 19.39 -14.42
CA PHE A 234 5.64 20.10 -15.70
C PHE A 234 4.65 19.40 -16.61
N GLU A 235 3.70 20.13 -17.14
CA GLU A 235 2.68 19.62 -18.04
C GLU A 235 2.54 20.50 -19.27
N LYS A 236 2.57 19.87 -20.48
CA LYS A 236 2.44 20.61 -21.74
C LYS A 236 1.04 21.18 -21.98
N GLN A 237 0.03 20.54 -21.43
CA GLN A 237 -1.35 21.00 -21.52
C GLN A 237 -1.65 22.05 -20.45
N GLU A 238 -2.67 22.87 -20.70
CA GLU A 238 -3.20 23.83 -19.71
C GLU A 238 -3.92 23.14 -18.56
N LYS A 239 -4.40 21.90 -18.80
CA LYS A 239 -5.17 21.11 -17.82
C LYS A 239 -4.36 19.93 -17.32
N LEU A 240 -4.41 19.74 -16.00
CA LEU A 240 -3.80 18.59 -15.33
C LEU A 240 -4.67 17.33 -15.46
N GLY A 241 -4.10 16.16 -15.18
CA GLY A 241 -4.81 14.87 -15.13
C GLY A 241 -4.57 13.97 -16.34
N GLY A 242 -3.94 14.47 -17.42
CA GLY A 242 -3.67 13.68 -18.62
C GLY A 242 -4.93 12.99 -19.15
N MET A 243 -4.87 11.66 -19.38
CA MET A 243 -6.01 10.90 -19.90
C MET A 243 -7.23 10.88 -18.98
N MET A 244 -7.08 11.06 -17.69
CA MET A 244 -8.22 11.21 -16.76
C MET A 244 -9.07 12.44 -17.10
N THR A 245 -8.43 13.51 -17.57
CA THR A 245 -9.10 14.75 -17.95
C THR A 245 -9.42 14.83 -19.43
N LEU A 246 -8.50 14.43 -20.30
CA LEU A 246 -8.60 14.61 -21.75
C LEU A 246 -9.26 13.43 -22.47
N GLY A 247 -9.08 12.20 -21.97
CA GLY A 247 -9.51 10.98 -22.64
C GLY A 247 -10.81 10.39 -22.11
N ILE A 248 -10.95 10.27 -20.78
CA ILE A 248 -12.13 9.66 -20.17
C ILE A 248 -13.32 10.62 -20.24
N PRO A 249 -14.47 10.21 -20.80
CA PRO A 249 -15.66 11.07 -20.89
C PRO A 249 -16.18 11.50 -19.49
N SER A 250 -16.73 12.72 -19.42
CA SER A 250 -17.20 13.29 -18.14
C SER A 250 -18.36 12.53 -17.50
N PHE A 251 -19.14 11.78 -18.28
CA PHE A 251 -20.20 10.92 -17.72
C PHE A 251 -19.64 9.68 -17.02
N ARG A 252 -18.39 9.29 -17.29
CA ARG A 252 -17.70 8.18 -16.62
C ARG A 252 -16.81 8.66 -15.48
N LEU A 253 -16.15 9.80 -15.67
CA LEU A 253 -15.26 10.42 -14.68
C LEU A 253 -15.43 11.93 -14.73
N GLU A 254 -16.09 12.49 -13.75
CA GLU A 254 -16.35 13.91 -13.59
C GLU A 254 -15.02 14.67 -13.41
N LYS A 255 -14.84 15.77 -14.14
CA LYS A 255 -13.56 16.51 -14.15
C LYS A 255 -13.29 17.23 -12.83
N ASN A 256 -14.32 17.64 -12.12
CA ASN A 256 -14.21 18.20 -10.78
C ASN A 256 -13.67 17.20 -9.75
N VAL A 257 -13.96 15.90 -9.93
CA VAL A 257 -13.40 14.83 -9.07
C VAL A 257 -11.90 14.72 -9.27
N VAL A 258 -11.43 14.74 -10.52
CA VAL A 258 -9.99 14.71 -10.82
C VAL A 258 -9.29 15.94 -10.23
N GLU A 259 -9.88 17.13 -10.38
CA GLU A 259 -9.31 18.37 -9.86
C GLU A 259 -9.25 18.38 -8.33
N ALA A 260 -10.30 17.90 -7.66
CA ALA A 260 -10.34 17.84 -6.20
C ALA A 260 -9.26 16.89 -5.61
N GLU A 261 -8.95 15.79 -6.30
CA GLU A 261 -7.85 14.92 -5.88
C GLU A 261 -6.47 15.52 -6.19
N ILE A 262 -6.34 16.30 -7.27
CA ILE A 262 -5.12 17.07 -7.56
C ILE A 262 -4.89 18.18 -6.51
N ASP A 263 -5.95 18.76 -5.96
CA ASP A 263 -5.87 19.73 -4.89
C ASP A 263 -5.23 19.18 -3.60
N VAL A 264 -5.30 17.88 -3.38
CA VAL A 264 -4.55 17.23 -2.28
C VAL A 264 -3.04 17.39 -2.50
N LEU A 265 -2.57 17.23 -3.74
CA LEU A 265 -1.15 17.40 -4.09
C LEU A 265 -0.71 18.85 -3.92
N ARG A 266 -1.57 19.83 -4.28
CA ARG A 266 -1.32 21.25 -4.01
C ARG A 266 -1.20 21.51 -2.51
N GLY A 267 -2.08 20.89 -1.73
CA GLY A 267 -2.03 20.94 -0.26
C GLY A 267 -0.76 20.32 0.34
N LEU A 268 -0.15 19.33 -0.33
CA LEU A 268 1.16 18.77 0.03
C LEU A 268 2.34 19.65 -0.37
N GLY A 269 2.09 20.75 -1.13
CA GLY A 269 3.13 21.66 -1.60
C GLY A 269 3.75 21.27 -2.94
N VAL A 270 3.07 20.43 -3.73
CA VAL A 270 3.50 20.15 -5.12
C VAL A 270 3.21 21.38 -5.98
N GLU A 271 4.24 21.87 -6.68
CA GLU A 271 4.12 22.92 -7.69
C GLU A 271 3.70 22.34 -9.04
N PHE A 272 2.85 23.07 -9.77
CA PHE A 272 2.43 22.70 -11.11
C PHE A 272 2.79 23.84 -12.10
N ARG A 273 3.46 23.48 -13.19
CA ARG A 273 3.77 24.37 -14.32
C ARG A 273 3.09 23.78 -15.55
N THR A 274 1.93 24.34 -15.90
CA THR A 274 1.14 23.98 -17.09
C THR A 274 1.56 24.80 -18.29
N GLY A 275 1.24 24.32 -19.51
CA GLY A 275 1.62 24.97 -20.76
C GLY A 275 3.14 24.94 -21.03
N VAL A 276 3.88 24.01 -20.39
CA VAL A 276 5.34 23.89 -20.53
C VAL A 276 5.72 22.52 -21.09
N GLU A 277 6.17 22.48 -22.31
CA GLU A 277 6.66 21.27 -22.98
C GLU A 277 8.16 21.09 -22.72
N VAL A 278 8.51 20.13 -21.85
CA VAL A 278 9.91 19.81 -21.58
C VAL A 278 10.52 19.15 -22.81
N GLY A 279 11.68 19.64 -23.25
CA GLY A 279 12.33 19.28 -24.49
C GLY A 279 12.12 20.31 -25.61
N LYS A 280 11.13 21.20 -25.46
CA LYS A 280 10.88 22.28 -26.41
C LYS A 280 11.00 23.65 -25.75
N ASP A 281 10.19 23.93 -24.71
CA ASP A 281 10.18 25.22 -24.00
C ASP A 281 11.27 25.28 -22.95
N VAL A 282 11.58 24.16 -22.32
CA VAL A 282 12.66 24.01 -21.34
C VAL A 282 13.34 22.66 -21.51
N THR A 283 14.67 22.63 -21.44
CA THR A 283 15.45 21.39 -21.53
C THR A 283 15.76 20.79 -20.16
N LEU A 284 16.04 19.49 -20.09
CA LEU A 284 16.49 18.84 -18.84
C LEU A 284 17.78 19.45 -18.29
N GLU A 285 18.65 19.95 -19.17
CA GLU A 285 19.89 20.61 -18.75
C GLU A 285 19.60 21.96 -18.08
N GLN A 286 18.63 22.73 -18.60
CA GLN A 286 18.19 23.97 -17.96
C GLN A 286 17.59 23.68 -16.60
N LEU A 287 16.72 22.68 -16.47
CA LEU A 287 16.14 22.26 -15.19
C LEU A 287 17.22 21.80 -14.19
N ARG A 288 18.27 21.11 -14.65
CA ARG A 288 19.42 20.79 -13.79
C ARG A 288 20.13 22.04 -13.26
N LYS A 289 20.31 23.04 -14.11
CA LYS A 289 20.88 24.34 -13.71
C LYS A 289 19.98 25.10 -12.73
N GLU A 290 18.65 24.93 -12.84
CA GLU A 290 17.68 25.45 -11.89
C GLU A 290 17.67 24.69 -10.55
N GLY A 291 18.48 23.63 -10.41
CA GLY A 291 18.67 22.90 -9.17
C GLY A 291 17.86 21.63 -9.01
N TYR A 292 17.15 21.18 -10.05
CA TYR A 292 16.48 19.88 -10.02
C TYR A 292 17.51 18.74 -10.02
N LYS A 293 17.38 17.83 -9.06
CA LYS A 293 18.34 16.73 -8.82
C LYS A 293 17.92 15.42 -9.47
N ALA A 294 16.62 15.22 -9.65
CA ALA A 294 16.06 14.02 -10.28
C ALA A 294 14.89 14.39 -11.21
N PHE A 295 14.64 13.49 -12.16
CA PHE A 295 13.60 13.64 -13.17
C PHE A 295 12.80 12.35 -13.29
N TYR A 296 11.49 12.47 -13.25
CA TYR A 296 10.56 11.37 -13.53
C TYR A 296 9.80 11.65 -14.83
N LEU A 297 9.94 10.77 -15.81
CA LEU A 297 9.31 10.93 -17.13
C LEU A 297 7.97 10.18 -17.14
N ALA A 298 6.87 10.92 -17.26
CA ALA A 298 5.50 10.42 -17.28
C ALA A 298 4.70 11.04 -18.44
N ILE A 299 5.33 11.12 -19.60
CA ILE A 299 4.81 11.84 -20.78
C ILE A 299 3.64 11.13 -21.48
N GLY A 300 3.27 9.94 -21.03
CA GLY A 300 2.24 9.11 -21.63
C GLY A 300 2.77 8.25 -22.80
N ALA A 301 1.86 7.50 -23.42
CA ALA A 301 2.14 6.65 -24.58
C ALA A 301 1.74 7.35 -25.87
#